data_62dfe851b6e187bb41f9e183ebb76aac
#
_entry.id   62dfe851b6e187bb41f9e183ebb76aac
#
_cell.length_a   1.000
_cell.length_b   1.000
_cell.length_c   1.000
_cell.angle_alpha   90.00
_cell.angle_beta   90.00
_cell.angle_gamma   90.00
#
_symmetry.space_group_name_H-M   'P 1'
#
loop_
_entity.id
_entity.type
_entity.pdbx_description
1 polymer ?
#
loop_
_entity_poly.entity_id
_entity_poly.type
_entity_poly.pdbx_seq_one_letter_code
_entity_poly.pdbx_strand_id
1 'polypeptide(L)'
;MVNSNLFDLTDRVVVITGAAGLLGQQHALAVGRAGGIPVLLDIEPKALANVTQQLEGESITHLAIEVDLTSEEAISNAADQAQSRFGAVWGLVNNVASNPPMGPVAYGTDRLENFPLAQWDYDIRLGLTSAYLCSRYFGGSMAQAGGGSIVNIASDLALISPDQRMYAVGLPEGSTAPIKPVSYSVVKSGLLGLTRYLSTYWSPLPVRCNALLPGSVGGTQSPELTGELTNRIPLGRLAKPDEYQGALVFLLSDASSYMTGASLVMDGGRTAW
;
A
#
# COMPACT_ATOMS: atom_id res chain seq x y z
N MET A 1 -16.23 30.60 3.30
CA MET A 1 -15.82 30.26 1.93
C MET A 1 -15.33 28.84 1.98
N VAL A 2 -15.92 27.91 1.23
CA VAL A 2 -15.40 26.54 1.12
C VAL A 2 -14.06 26.66 0.40
N ASN A 3 -12.98 26.13 1.01
CA ASN A 3 -11.64 26.16 0.44
C ASN A 3 -11.71 25.48 -0.94
N SER A 4 -11.37 26.20 -1.99
CA SER A 4 -11.60 25.79 -3.38
C SER A 4 -10.75 24.59 -3.83
N ASN A 5 -9.84 24.11 -2.98
CA ASN A 5 -8.98 22.96 -3.30
C ASN A 5 -8.72 22.06 -2.09
N LEU A 6 -9.76 21.33 -1.66
CA LEU A 6 -9.67 20.38 -0.54
C LEU A 6 -8.69 19.21 -0.81
N PHE A 7 -8.38 18.94 -2.07
CA PHE A 7 -7.52 17.83 -2.51
C PHE A 7 -6.08 18.29 -2.79
N ASP A 8 -5.74 19.52 -2.45
CA ASP A 8 -4.41 20.09 -2.67
C ASP A 8 -3.38 19.47 -1.72
N LEU A 9 -2.24 19.04 -2.29
CA LEU A 9 -1.08 18.57 -1.56
C LEU A 9 0.15 19.45 -1.77
N THR A 10 -0.03 20.69 -2.26
CA THR A 10 1.08 21.61 -2.53
C THR A 10 2.02 21.69 -1.33
N ASP A 11 3.31 21.50 -1.59
CA ASP A 11 4.42 21.50 -0.63
C ASP A 11 4.36 20.38 0.43
N ARG A 12 3.39 19.46 0.39
CA ARG A 12 3.28 18.34 1.33
C ARG A 12 4.23 17.21 0.93
N VAL A 13 5.18 16.91 1.80
CA VAL A 13 6.11 15.78 1.63
C VAL A 13 5.42 14.49 2.01
N VAL A 14 5.34 13.53 1.08
CA VAL A 14 4.65 12.25 1.29
C VAL A 14 5.61 11.08 1.02
N VAL A 15 5.87 10.28 2.04
CA VAL A 15 6.69 9.07 1.95
C VAL A 15 5.84 7.90 1.47
N ILE A 16 6.35 7.13 0.50
CA ILE A 16 5.65 5.99 -0.11
C ILE A 16 6.57 4.78 -0.06
N THR A 17 6.18 3.74 0.68
CA THR A 17 6.93 2.48 0.77
C THR A 17 6.53 1.53 -0.37
N GLY A 18 7.51 0.77 -0.92
CA GLY A 18 7.25 -0.05 -2.10
C GLY A 18 6.86 0.80 -3.32
N ALA A 19 7.53 1.96 -3.46
CA ALA A 19 7.18 2.98 -4.44
C ALA A 19 7.41 2.53 -5.89
N ALA A 20 8.27 1.54 -6.12
CA ALA A 20 8.52 0.97 -7.45
C ALA A 20 7.52 -0.13 -7.84
N GLY A 21 6.66 -0.58 -6.92
CA GLY A 21 5.62 -1.57 -7.18
C GLY A 21 4.45 -1.02 -7.99
N LEU A 22 3.54 -1.93 -8.42
CA LEU A 22 2.40 -1.62 -9.30
C LEU A 22 1.54 -0.43 -8.80
N LEU A 23 1.14 -0.43 -7.54
CA LEU A 23 0.37 0.68 -6.96
C LEU A 23 1.27 1.81 -6.47
N GLY A 24 2.49 1.50 -6.00
CA GLY A 24 3.43 2.51 -5.49
C GLY A 24 3.75 3.60 -6.52
N GLN A 25 3.98 3.22 -7.78
CA GLN A 25 4.19 4.15 -8.90
C GLN A 25 2.98 5.08 -9.08
N GLN A 26 1.76 4.53 -9.02
CA GLN A 26 0.53 5.29 -9.16
C GLN A 26 0.30 6.24 -7.98
N HIS A 27 0.71 5.82 -6.78
CA HIS A 27 0.67 6.65 -5.58
C HIS A 27 1.64 7.84 -5.69
N ALA A 28 2.86 7.59 -6.19
CA ALA A 28 3.85 8.63 -6.42
C ALA A 28 3.37 9.69 -7.42
N LEU A 29 2.84 9.24 -8.57
CA LEU A 29 2.25 10.13 -9.58
C LEU A 29 1.05 10.92 -9.03
N ALA A 30 0.17 10.27 -8.25
CA ALA A 30 -0.99 10.94 -7.66
C ALA A 30 -0.60 12.07 -6.70
N VAL A 31 0.39 11.81 -5.84
CA VAL A 31 0.93 12.81 -4.91
C VAL A 31 1.52 13.98 -5.69
N GLY A 32 2.39 13.70 -6.66
CA GLY A 32 3.03 14.76 -7.46
C GLY A 32 2.05 15.61 -8.27
N ARG A 33 1.08 14.97 -8.93
CA ARG A 33 0.04 15.67 -9.72
C ARG A 33 -0.90 16.51 -8.85
N ALA A 34 -1.02 16.16 -7.55
CA ALA A 34 -1.75 16.97 -6.57
C ALA A 34 -0.89 18.09 -5.94
N GLY A 35 0.34 18.33 -6.44
CA GLY A 35 1.26 19.37 -5.97
C GLY A 35 2.18 18.94 -4.83
N GLY A 36 2.09 17.68 -4.37
CA GLY A 36 2.93 17.17 -3.29
C GLY A 36 4.31 16.72 -3.76
N ILE A 37 5.17 16.41 -2.80
CA ILE A 37 6.55 15.98 -3.01
C ILE A 37 6.66 14.50 -2.59
N PRO A 38 6.62 13.52 -3.52
CA PRO A 38 6.77 12.12 -3.19
C PRO A 38 8.21 11.78 -2.80
N VAL A 39 8.38 11.07 -1.66
CA VAL A 39 9.62 10.42 -1.24
C VAL A 39 9.44 8.92 -1.44
N LEU A 40 10.21 8.37 -2.37
CA LEU A 40 10.09 7.00 -2.85
C LEU A 40 11.02 6.08 -2.07
N LEU A 41 10.47 5.09 -1.37
CA LEU A 41 11.22 4.08 -0.64
C LEU A 41 11.02 2.72 -1.30
N ASP A 42 12.09 2.12 -1.84
CA ASP A 42 12.06 0.77 -2.41
C ASP A 42 13.46 0.12 -2.35
N ILE A 43 13.50 -1.22 -2.45
CA ILE A 43 14.74 -1.98 -2.47
C ILE A 43 15.29 -2.16 -3.88
N GLU A 44 14.48 -1.93 -4.93
CA GLU A 44 14.82 -2.21 -6.32
C GLU A 44 15.29 -0.94 -7.06
N PRO A 45 16.61 -0.65 -7.14
CA PRO A 45 17.11 0.62 -7.66
C PRO A 45 16.75 0.85 -9.14
N LYS A 46 16.70 -0.20 -9.96
CA LYS A 46 16.30 -0.08 -11.38
C LYS A 46 14.84 0.31 -11.54
N ALA A 47 13.96 -0.29 -10.71
CA ALA A 47 12.55 0.03 -10.74
C ALA A 47 12.28 1.44 -10.18
N LEU A 48 13.01 1.86 -9.13
CA LEU A 48 13.00 3.24 -8.63
C LEU A 48 13.40 4.25 -9.73
N ALA A 49 14.47 3.95 -10.49
CA ALA A 49 14.92 4.83 -11.58
C ALA A 49 13.82 5.04 -12.64
N ASN A 50 13.02 4.02 -12.95
CA ASN A 50 11.90 4.14 -13.88
C ASN A 50 10.81 5.08 -13.35
N VAL A 51 10.48 5.01 -12.06
CA VAL A 51 9.50 5.91 -11.43
C VAL A 51 10.03 7.33 -11.36
N THR A 52 11.31 7.50 -11.00
CA THR A 52 12.02 8.79 -11.02
C THR A 52 11.93 9.44 -12.40
N GLN A 53 12.23 8.70 -13.48
CA GLN A 53 12.15 9.22 -14.85
C GLN A 53 10.73 9.67 -15.22
N GLN A 54 9.68 8.97 -14.77
CA GLN A 54 8.30 9.38 -14.99
C GLN A 54 7.97 10.70 -14.28
N LEU A 55 8.38 10.83 -13.01
CA LEU A 55 8.17 12.06 -12.22
C LEU A 55 8.95 13.25 -12.81
N GLU A 56 10.19 13.04 -13.25
CA GLU A 56 10.99 14.04 -13.94
C GLU A 56 10.33 14.52 -15.24
N GLY A 57 9.77 13.56 -16.02
CA GLY A 57 9.03 13.85 -17.24
C GLY A 57 7.80 14.74 -17.03
N GLU A 58 7.22 14.72 -15.85
CA GLU A 58 6.12 15.60 -15.42
C GLU A 58 6.61 16.80 -14.59
N SER A 59 7.93 17.02 -14.47
CA SER A 59 8.55 18.09 -13.65
C SER A 59 8.15 18.04 -12.17
N ILE A 60 7.91 16.85 -11.62
CA ILE A 60 7.53 16.65 -10.23
C ILE A 60 8.79 16.54 -9.37
N THR A 61 8.92 17.44 -8.38
CA THR A 61 9.98 17.35 -7.35
C THR A 61 9.79 16.11 -6.51
N HIS A 62 10.86 15.34 -6.31
CA HIS A 62 10.81 14.07 -5.57
C HIS A 62 12.16 13.72 -4.93
N LEU A 63 12.19 12.66 -4.12
CA LEU A 63 13.40 12.02 -3.60
C LEU A 63 13.22 10.50 -3.72
N ALA A 64 14.22 9.80 -4.25
CA ALA A 64 14.24 8.34 -4.27
C ALA A 64 15.35 7.83 -3.34
N ILE A 65 15.01 6.88 -2.48
CA ILE A 65 15.92 6.26 -1.51
C ILE A 65 15.84 4.76 -1.69
N GLU A 66 16.96 4.13 -2.03
CA GLU A 66 17.10 2.67 -1.97
C GLU A 66 17.15 2.23 -0.51
N VAL A 67 16.20 1.38 -0.08
CA VAL A 67 16.07 0.97 1.32
C VAL A 67 15.46 -0.40 1.47
N ASP A 68 16.07 -1.23 2.31
CA ASP A 68 15.47 -2.47 2.80
C ASP A 68 14.54 -2.16 3.99
N LEU A 69 13.25 -2.23 3.76
CA LEU A 69 12.21 -1.97 4.76
C LEU A 69 12.08 -3.09 5.81
N THR A 70 12.85 -4.16 5.72
CA THR A 70 12.98 -5.14 6.80
C THR A 70 14.03 -4.72 7.85
N SER A 71 14.84 -3.71 7.57
CA SER A 71 15.86 -3.16 8.47
C SER A 71 15.36 -1.89 9.17
N GLU A 72 15.29 -1.92 10.50
CA GLU A 72 14.92 -0.74 11.31
C GLU A 72 15.92 0.40 11.13
N GLU A 73 17.22 0.10 11.10
CA GLU A 73 18.28 1.09 10.89
C GLU A 73 18.15 1.77 9.54
N ALA A 74 17.85 1.01 8.47
CA ALA A 74 17.67 1.55 7.13
C ALA A 74 16.44 2.47 7.06
N ILE A 75 15.34 2.13 7.73
CA ILE A 75 14.14 2.97 7.83
C ILE A 75 14.45 4.28 8.59
N SER A 76 15.17 4.19 9.71
CA SER A 76 15.60 5.37 10.48
C SER A 76 16.44 6.32 9.62
N ASN A 77 17.44 5.79 8.92
CA ASN A 77 18.31 6.56 8.03
C ASN A 77 17.52 7.19 6.86
N ALA A 78 16.52 6.50 6.32
CA ALA A 78 15.66 7.05 5.28
C ALA A 78 14.78 8.21 5.81
N ALA A 79 14.31 8.11 7.06
CA ALA A 79 13.57 9.18 7.71
C ALA A 79 14.43 10.44 7.91
N ASP A 80 15.67 10.26 8.36
CA ASP A 80 16.63 11.36 8.53
C ASP A 80 16.96 12.03 7.18
N GLN A 81 17.13 11.26 6.10
CA GLN A 81 17.37 11.79 4.76
C GLN A 81 16.17 12.61 4.25
N ALA A 82 14.95 12.09 4.38
CA ALA A 82 13.74 12.79 3.96
C ALA A 82 13.58 14.12 4.73
N GLN A 83 13.77 14.08 6.06
CA GLN A 83 13.67 15.25 6.93
C GLN A 83 14.77 16.28 6.65
N SER A 84 15.99 15.85 6.43
CA SER A 84 17.12 16.75 6.10
C SER A 84 16.92 17.44 4.76
N ARG A 85 16.27 16.76 3.79
CA ARG A 85 16.08 17.29 2.44
C ARG A 85 14.89 18.25 2.32
N PHE A 86 13.77 17.95 3.02
CA PHE A 86 12.51 18.66 2.83
C PHE A 86 11.89 19.21 4.13
N GLY A 87 12.49 18.91 5.29
CA GLY A 87 11.89 19.28 6.57
C GLY A 87 10.79 18.28 7.00
N ALA A 88 9.68 18.81 7.49
CA ALA A 88 8.63 17.97 8.04
C ALA A 88 7.94 17.11 6.97
N VAL A 89 7.77 15.81 7.27
CA VAL A 89 6.95 14.90 6.47
C VAL A 89 5.48 15.10 6.85
N TRP A 90 4.63 15.30 5.85
CA TRP A 90 3.18 15.43 6.02
C TRP A 90 2.45 14.09 5.91
N GLY A 91 2.88 13.21 4.99
CA GLY A 91 2.17 11.98 4.66
C GLY A 91 3.06 10.74 4.67
N LEU A 92 2.46 9.60 5.04
CA LEU A 92 3.08 8.27 4.92
C LEU A 92 2.09 7.31 4.25
N VAL A 93 2.53 6.64 3.20
CA VAL A 93 1.79 5.56 2.52
C VAL A 93 2.53 4.24 2.76
N ASN A 94 2.03 3.44 3.68
CA ASN A 94 2.52 2.08 3.92
C ASN A 94 1.93 1.16 2.84
N ASN A 95 2.65 1.04 1.72
CA ASN A 95 2.19 0.30 0.55
C ASN A 95 2.96 -1.00 0.30
N VAL A 96 4.19 -1.15 0.83
CA VAL A 96 4.98 -2.35 0.61
C VAL A 96 4.26 -3.62 1.07
N ALA A 97 4.34 -4.69 0.28
CA ALA A 97 3.83 -6.00 0.63
C ALA A 97 4.53 -7.11 -0.17
N SER A 98 4.67 -8.28 0.45
CA SER A 98 4.97 -9.52 -0.27
C SER A 98 3.69 -9.99 -0.97
N ASN A 99 3.69 -9.99 -2.29
CA ASN A 99 2.57 -10.47 -3.11
C ASN A 99 3.11 -11.09 -4.40
N PRO A 100 3.82 -12.24 -4.29
CA PRO A 100 4.40 -12.89 -5.45
C PRO A 100 3.30 -13.28 -6.46
N PRO A 101 3.62 -13.28 -7.78
CA PRO A 101 2.70 -13.74 -8.80
C PRO A 101 2.23 -15.17 -8.53
N MET A 102 0.95 -15.43 -8.69
CA MET A 102 0.39 -16.78 -8.61
C MET A 102 0.81 -17.56 -9.88
N GLY A 103 1.60 -18.62 -9.74
CA GLY A 103 2.09 -19.40 -10.88
C GLY A 103 2.53 -20.82 -10.50
N PRO A 104 2.71 -21.72 -11.48
CA PRO A 104 2.86 -23.15 -11.24
C PRO A 104 4.20 -23.58 -10.61
N VAL A 105 5.20 -22.71 -10.51
CA VAL A 105 6.59 -23.12 -10.23
C VAL A 105 7.02 -23.00 -8.76
N ALA A 106 6.28 -22.25 -7.92
CA ALA A 106 6.75 -21.94 -6.57
C ALA A 106 5.92 -22.54 -5.43
N TYR A 107 4.80 -23.21 -5.67
CA TYR A 107 3.68 -23.23 -4.74
C TYR A 107 3.29 -24.58 -4.14
N GLY A 108 4.11 -25.58 -4.23
CA GLY A 108 3.96 -26.78 -3.36
C GLY A 108 4.15 -26.48 -1.87
N THR A 109 4.65 -25.28 -1.55
CA THR A 109 4.95 -24.80 -0.19
C THR A 109 3.89 -23.84 0.38
N ASP A 110 2.92 -23.38 -0.42
CA ASP A 110 1.97 -22.35 0.00
C ASP A 110 0.78 -22.89 0.77
N ARG A 111 0.58 -24.20 0.77
CA ARG A 111 -0.42 -24.84 1.60
C ARG A 111 -0.09 -24.62 3.06
N LEU A 112 -1.13 -24.34 3.86
CA LEU A 112 -1.00 -24.03 5.28
C LEU A 112 -0.12 -25.03 6.02
N GLU A 113 -0.27 -26.32 5.69
CA GLU A 113 0.44 -27.42 6.33
C GLU A 113 1.95 -27.40 6.09
N ASN A 114 2.38 -26.77 4.99
CA ASN A 114 3.79 -26.75 4.55
C ASN A 114 4.33 -25.33 4.39
N PHE A 115 3.58 -24.31 4.82
CA PHE A 115 4.01 -22.92 4.66
C PHE A 115 5.27 -22.66 5.53
N PRO A 116 6.41 -22.29 4.94
CA PRO A 116 7.66 -22.17 5.69
C PRO A 116 7.60 -21.03 6.72
N LEU A 117 8.02 -21.31 7.96
CA LEU A 117 8.08 -20.28 9.01
C LEU A 117 8.95 -19.09 8.61
N ALA A 118 10.07 -19.35 7.94
CA ALA A 118 10.95 -18.24 7.45
C ALA A 118 10.23 -17.33 6.45
N GLN A 119 9.36 -17.87 5.59
CA GLN A 119 8.55 -17.07 4.67
C GLN A 119 7.47 -16.28 5.43
N TRP A 120 6.83 -16.91 6.42
CA TRP A 120 5.90 -16.23 7.31
C TRP A 120 6.57 -15.04 8.01
N ASP A 121 7.73 -15.26 8.63
CA ASP A 121 8.46 -14.22 9.35
C ASP A 121 8.87 -13.07 8.42
N TYR A 122 9.33 -13.40 7.21
CA TYR A 122 9.66 -12.41 6.18
C TYR A 122 8.44 -11.58 5.77
N ASP A 123 7.30 -12.22 5.47
CA ASP A 123 6.08 -11.54 5.03
C ASP A 123 5.53 -10.62 6.13
N ILE A 124 5.52 -11.07 7.39
CA ILE A 124 5.14 -10.24 8.55
C ILE A 124 6.11 -9.08 8.70
N ARG A 125 7.41 -9.35 8.60
CA ARG A 125 8.46 -8.32 8.70
C ARG A 125 8.30 -7.26 7.63
N LEU A 126 8.14 -7.68 6.37
CA LEU A 126 8.02 -6.77 5.24
C LEU A 126 6.68 -6.02 5.22
N GLY A 127 5.54 -6.70 5.49
CA GLY A 127 4.23 -6.11 5.27
C GLY A 127 3.62 -5.43 6.49
N LEU A 128 3.94 -5.87 7.72
CA LEU A 128 3.33 -5.35 8.95
C LEU A 128 4.35 -4.67 9.86
N THR A 129 5.50 -5.31 10.12
CA THR A 129 6.53 -4.70 10.98
C THR A 129 7.12 -3.46 10.33
N SER A 130 7.35 -3.44 9.01
CA SER A 130 7.81 -2.25 8.29
C SER A 130 6.82 -1.09 8.40
N ALA A 131 5.50 -1.37 8.26
CA ALA A 131 4.46 -0.35 8.41
C ALA A 131 4.45 0.24 9.84
N TYR A 132 4.65 -0.60 10.86
CA TYR A 132 4.82 -0.14 12.23
C TYR A 132 6.07 0.75 12.38
N LEU A 133 7.23 0.32 11.89
CA LEU A 133 8.48 1.06 11.98
C LEU A 133 8.41 2.39 11.21
N CYS A 134 7.92 2.38 9.98
CA CYS A 134 7.72 3.62 9.22
C CYS A 134 6.75 4.57 9.95
N SER A 135 5.66 4.05 10.52
CA SER A 135 4.73 4.87 11.28
C SER A 135 5.36 5.43 12.56
N ARG A 136 6.26 4.70 13.20
CA ARG A 136 7.01 5.16 14.38
C ARG A 136 7.92 6.34 14.05
N TYR A 137 8.71 6.24 12.98
CA TYR A 137 9.67 7.28 12.61
C TYR A 137 9.00 8.48 11.94
N PHE A 138 8.24 8.25 10.88
CA PHE A 138 7.60 9.35 10.13
C PHE A 138 6.39 9.92 10.87
N GLY A 139 5.56 9.08 11.51
CA GLY A 139 4.41 9.54 12.30
C GLY A 139 4.81 10.32 13.54
N GLY A 140 5.93 9.95 14.20
CA GLY A 140 6.53 10.73 15.27
C GLY A 140 6.96 12.13 14.81
N SER A 141 7.60 12.23 13.61
CA SER A 141 7.96 13.50 12.99
C SER A 141 6.71 14.34 12.64
N MET A 142 5.65 13.73 12.09
CA MET A 142 4.36 14.40 11.83
C MET A 142 3.77 15.01 13.11
N ALA A 143 3.76 14.24 14.21
CA ALA A 143 3.25 14.71 15.49
C ALA A 143 4.02 15.93 16.02
N GLN A 144 5.34 15.93 15.90
CA GLN A 144 6.19 17.07 16.27
C GLN A 144 5.97 18.28 15.37
N ALA A 145 5.67 18.08 14.10
CA ALA A 145 5.38 19.12 13.12
C ALA A 145 3.94 19.66 13.21
N GLY A 146 3.10 19.12 14.08
CA GLY A 146 1.74 19.61 14.30
C GLY A 146 0.66 18.93 13.48
N GLY A 147 0.93 17.79 12.85
CA GLY A 147 -0.07 16.97 12.18
C GLY A 147 0.42 16.22 10.95
N GLY A 148 -0.45 15.35 10.41
CA GLY A 148 -0.14 14.57 9.21
C GLY A 148 -1.17 13.52 8.88
N SER A 149 -0.91 12.72 7.85
CA SER A 149 -1.81 11.65 7.41
C SER A 149 -1.04 10.37 7.07
N ILE A 150 -1.39 9.28 7.74
CA ILE A 150 -0.89 7.93 7.45
C ILE A 150 -1.96 7.15 6.70
N VAL A 151 -1.58 6.52 5.60
CA VAL A 151 -2.44 5.64 4.80
C VAL A 151 -1.82 4.25 4.72
N ASN A 152 -2.51 3.27 5.30
CA ASN A 152 -2.11 1.86 5.20
C ASN A 152 -2.81 1.21 4.00
N ILE A 153 -2.05 0.71 3.02
CA ILE A 153 -2.60 0.00 1.87
C ILE A 153 -2.86 -1.47 2.27
N ALA A 154 -4.10 -1.72 2.69
CA ALA A 154 -4.55 -3.05 3.04
C ALA A 154 -5.03 -3.84 1.80
N SER A 155 -6.19 -4.48 1.83
CA SER A 155 -6.82 -5.21 0.73
C SER A 155 -8.27 -5.54 1.10
N ASP A 156 -9.11 -5.84 0.12
CA ASP A 156 -10.39 -6.50 0.34
C ASP A 156 -10.23 -7.82 1.11
N LEU A 157 -9.09 -8.52 0.93
CA LEU A 157 -8.73 -9.73 1.69
C LEU A 157 -8.37 -9.47 3.17
N ALA A 158 -8.47 -8.25 3.64
CA ALA A 158 -8.48 -7.93 5.08
C ALA A 158 -9.88 -8.03 5.69
N LEU A 159 -10.93 -8.05 4.87
CA LEU A 159 -12.34 -8.12 5.28
C LEU A 159 -12.96 -9.48 4.97
N ILE A 160 -12.56 -10.10 3.87
CA ILE A 160 -13.03 -11.42 3.43
C ILE A 160 -11.84 -12.37 3.24
N SER A 161 -12.10 -13.67 3.31
CA SER A 161 -11.09 -14.69 2.99
C SER A 161 -10.96 -14.90 1.48
N PRO A 162 -9.78 -15.29 0.97
CA PRO A 162 -9.63 -15.68 -0.43
C PRO A 162 -10.43 -16.97 -0.70
N ASP A 163 -11.20 -16.98 -1.79
CA ASP A 163 -11.76 -18.21 -2.31
C ASP A 163 -10.66 -19.01 -3.04
N GLN A 164 -10.08 -19.97 -2.35
CA GLN A 164 -8.94 -20.75 -2.89
C GLN A 164 -9.30 -21.55 -4.14
N ARG A 165 -10.59 -21.85 -4.38
CA ARG A 165 -11.05 -22.63 -5.55
C ARG A 165 -10.79 -21.93 -6.87
N MET A 166 -10.79 -20.60 -6.89
CA MET A 166 -10.58 -19.83 -8.13
C MET A 166 -9.17 -20.00 -8.71
N TYR A 167 -8.19 -20.39 -7.90
CA TYR A 167 -6.82 -20.60 -8.38
C TYR A 167 -6.60 -21.96 -9.07
N ALA A 168 -7.59 -22.84 -9.02
CA ALA A 168 -7.56 -24.14 -9.72
C ALA A 168 -8.03 -24.04 -11.18
N VAL A 169 -8.64 -22.95 -11.58
CA VAL A 169 -9.26 -22.80 -12.90
C VAL A 169 -8.19 -22.75 -13.99
N GLY A 170 -8.43 -23.48 -15.09
CA GLY A 170 -7.49 -23.55 -16.22
C GLY A 170 -6.28 -24.49 -16.01
N LEU A 171 -6.19 -25.13 -14.86
CA LEU A 171 -5.11 -26.11 -14.61
C LEU A 171 -5.47 -27.49 -15.18
N PRO A 172 -4.50 -28.27 -15.67
CA PRO A 172 -4.70 -29.65 -16.07
C PRO A 172 -5.28 -30.50 -14.93
N GLU A 173 -6.08 -31.52 -15.26
CA GLU A 173 -6.61 -32.45 -14.27
C GLU A 173 -5.49 -33.12 -13.45
N GLY A 174 -5.67 -33.18 -12.14
CA GLY A 174 -4.65 -33.73 -11.20
C GLY A 174 -3.55 -32.74 -10.82
N SER A 175 -3.56 -31.51 -11.34
CA SER A 175 -2.62 -30.46 -10.93
C SER A 175 -2.88 -30.00 -9.50
N THR A 176 -1.80 -29.69 -8.76
CA THR A 176 -1.92 -28.99 -7.48
C THR A 176 -2.19 -27.52 -7.74
N ALA A 177 -3.36 -27.04 -7.35
CA ALA A 177 -3.69 -25.61 -7.48
C ALA A 177 -2.87 -24.76 -6.51
N PRO A 178 -2.34 -23.61 -6.97
CA PRO A 178 -1.76 -22.63 -6.06
C PRO A 178 -2.84 -22.09 -5.11
N ILE A 179 -2.42 -21.59 -3.97
CA ILE A 179 -3.30 -20.96 -3.00
C ILE A 179 -2.76 -19.58 -2.62
N LYS A 180 -3.65 -18.68 -2.22
CA LYS A 180 -3.21 -17.39 -1.65
C LYS A 180 -2.55 -17.65 -0.30
N PRO A 181 -1.30 -17.19 -0.08
CA PRO A 181 -0.58 -17.43 1.17
C PRO A 181 -1.34 -16.92 2.40
N VAL A 182 -1.28 -17.68 3.49
CA VAL A 182 -1.91 -17.30 4.77
C VAL A 182 -1.36 -15.98 5.31
N SER A 183 -0.06 -15.74 5.15
CA SER A 183 0.62 -14.51 5.59
C SER A 183 0.02 -13.25 4.96
N TYR A 184 -0.42 -13.30 3.70
CA TYR A 184 -1.01 -12.15 3.02
C TYR A 184 -2.28 -11.66 3.74
N SER A 185 -3.24 -12.56 4.01
CA SER A 185 -4.49 -12.19 4.71
C SER A 185 -4.21 -11.69 6.12
N VAL A 186 -3.27 -12.31 6.83
CA VAL A 186 -2.90 -11.89 8.19
C VAL A 186 -2.25 -10.51 8.19
N VAL A 187 -1.30 -10.25 7.30
CA VAL A 187 -0.67 -8.92 7.16
C VAL A 187 -1.72 -7.86 6.84
N LYS A 188 -2.57 -8.10 5.84
CA LYS A 188 -3.57 -7.11 5.42
C LYS A 188 -4.62 -6.84 6.50
N SER A 189 -5.04 -7.85 7.26
CA SER A 189 -5.91 -7.69 8.44
C SER A 189 -5.18 -6.99 9.60
N GLY A 190 -3.91 -7.31 9.82
CA GLY A 190 -3.06 -6.66 10.82
C GLY A 190 -2.93 -5.14 10.60
N LEU A 191 -2.85 -4.71 9.33
CA LEU A 191 -2.83 -3.28 8.99
C LEU A 191 -4.10 -2.54 9.44
N LEU A 192 -5.27 -3.18 9.47
CA LEU A 192 -6.49 -2.57 10.02
C LEU A 192 -6.40 -2.37 11.55
N GLY A 193 -5.79 -3.33 12.25
CA GLY A 193 -5.48 -3.19 13.67
C GLY A 193 -4.53 -2.03 13.95
N LEU A 194 -3.43 -1.96 13.17
CA LEU A 194 -2.45 -0.87 13.23
C LEU A 194 -3.10 0.49 12.92
N THR A 195 -3.96 0.56 11.90
CA THR A 195 -4.70 1.78 11.54
C THR A 195 -5.51 2.32 12.71
N ARG A 196 -6.30 1.46 13.37
CA ARG A 196 -7.10 1.86 14.55
C ARG A 196 -6.23 2.31 15.72
N TYR A 197 -5.14 1.60 16.00
CA TYR A 197 -4.22 1.98 17.07
C TYR A 197 -3.61 3.36 16.84
N LEU A 198 -3.04 3.58 15.63
CA LEU A 198 -2.37 4.84 15.29
C LEU A 198 -3.33 6.02 15.20
N SER A 199 -4.60 5.80 14.87
CA SER A 199 -5.61 6.86 14.76
C SER A 199 -5.90 7.60 16.07
N THR A 200 -5.52 7.01 17.20
CA THR A 200 -5.74 7.55 18.54
C THR A 200 -4.45 7.82 19.31
N TYR A 201 -3.33 7.25 18.84
CA TYR A 201 -2.08 7.23 19.60
C TYR A 201 -1.51 8.64 19.88
N TRP A 202 -1.55 9.53 18.89
CA TRP A 202 -1.02 10.89 19.06
C TRP A 202 -2.06 11.92 19.50
N SER A 203 -3.29 11.50 19.85
CA SER A 203 -4.33 12.42 20.31
C SER A 203 -3.83 13.27 21.50
N PRO A 204 -4.10 14.60 21.53
CA PRO A 204 -4.98 15.37 20.63
C PRO A 204 -4.30 15.96 19.38
N LEU A 205 -3.06 15.56 19.06
CA LEU A 205 -2.38 16.05 17.86
C LEU A 205 -3.08 15.51 16.60
N PRO A 206 -3.20 16.34 15.52
CA PRO A 206 -3.99 15.97 14.35
C PRO A 206 -3.20 15.07 13.37
N VAL A 207 -2.68 13.94 13.86
CA VAL A 207 -2.12 12.88 13.03
C VAL A 207 -3.24 11.87 12.74
N ARG A 208 -3.70 11.82 11.51
CA ARG A 208 -4.75 10.90 11.07
C ARG A 208 -4.12 9.60 10.56
N CYS A 209 -4.79 8.48 10.77
CA CYS A 209 -4.39 7.20 10.19
C CYS A 209 -5.63 6.49 9.64
N ASN A 210 -5.62 6.16 8.34
CA ASN A 210 -6.71 5.43 7.69
C ASN A 210 -6.15 4.29 6.81
N ALA A 211 -6.99 3.32 6.48
CA ALA A 211 -6.66 2.26 5.55
C ALA A 211 -7.37 2.44 4.20
N LEU A 212 -6.66 2.25 3.10
CA LEU A 212 -7.23 2.05 1.77
C LEU A 212 -7.22 0.54 1.49
N LEU A 213 -8.36 0.00 1.06
CA LEU A 213 -8.54 -1.42 0.78
C LEU A 213 -8.83 -1.65 -0.72
N PRO A 214 -7.78 -1.76 -1.54
CA PRO A 214 -7.94 -2.12 -2.94
C PRO A 214 -8.49 -3.53 -3.11
N GLY A 215 -9.36 -3.69 -4.14
CA GLY A 215 -9.71 -4.99 -4.68
C GLY A 215 -8.66 -5.51 -5.67
N SER A 216 -9.04 -6.50 -6.48
CA SER A 216 -8.15 -7.09 -7.48
C SER A 216 -7.81 -6.11 -8.59
N VAL A 217 -6.51 -5.91 -8.84
CA VAL A 217 -5.97 -5.03 -9.89
C VAL A 217 -5.57 -5.88 -11.10
N GLY A 218 -5.95 -5.46 -12.30
CA GLY A 218 -5.63 -6.15 -13.55
C GLY A 218 -4.17 -5.99 -13.98
N GLY A 219 -3.70 -6.91 -14.82
CA GLY A 219 -2.43 -6.80 -15.52
C GLY A 219 -1.50 -8.01 -15.44
N THR A 220 -1.63 -8.91 -14.47
CA THR A 220 -0.70 -10.05 -14.26
C THR A 220 -1.40 -11.41 -14.20
N GLN A 221 -2.72 -11.45 -14.17
CA GLN A 221 -3.51 -12.67 -14.03
C GLN A 221 -3.75 -13.35 -15.40
N SER A 222 -3.88 -14.71 -15.40
CA SER A 222 -4.34 -15.42 -16.60
C SER A 222 -5.78 -15.03 -16.96
N PRO A 223 -6.22 -15.24 -18.22
CA PRO A 223 -7.60 -14.97 -18.61
C PRO A 223 -8.63 -15.74 -17.77
N GLU A 224 -8.33 -17.01 -17.43
CA GLU A 224 -9.18 -17.88 -16.62
C GLU A 224 -9.36 -17.33 -15.21
N LEU A 225 -8.25 -16.98 -14.54
CA LEU A 225 -8.28 -16.37 -13.20
C LEU A 225 -8.98 -15.00 -13.25
N THR A 226 -8.75 -14.21 -14.31
CA THR A 226 -9.44 -12.93 -14.52
C THR A 226 -10.94 -13.13 -14.59
N GLY A 227 -11.44 -14.14 -15.33
CA GLY A 227 -12.86 -14.50 -15.40
C GLY A 227 -13.42 -14.85 -14.03
N GLU A 228 -12.73 -15.68 -13.25
CA GLU A 228 -13.17 -16.06 -11.91
C GLU A 228 -13.22 -14.85 -10.94
N LEU A 229 -12.25 -13.97 -11.01
CA LEU A 229 -12.24 -12.75 -10.21
C LEU A 229 -13.40 -11.81 -10.60
N THR A 230 -13.58 -11.56 -11.89
CA THR A 230 -14.63 -10.65 -12.39
C THR A 230 -16.03 -11.14 -12.06
N ASN A 231 -16.28 -12.45 -12.07
CA ASN A 231 -17.56 -13.04 -11.66
C ASN A 231 -17.91 -12.77 -10.18
N ARG A 232 -16.92 -12.41 -9.36
CA ARG A 232 -17.09 -12.10 -7.93
C ARG A 232 -17.09 -10.60 -7.63
N ILE A 233 -16.99 -9.78 -8.65
CA ILE A 233 -16.94 -8.32 -8.53
C ILE A 233 -18.20 -7.71 -9.18
N PRO A 234 -19.10 -7.06 -8.43
CA PRO A 234 -20.30 -6.44 -8.97
C PRO A 234 -20.09 -5.52 -10.17
N LEU A 235 -18.98 -4.76 -10.21
CA LEU A 235 -18.62 -3.93 -11.37
C LEU A 235 -18.18 -4.75 -12.60
N GLY A 236 -18.04 -6.09 -12.50
CA GLY A 236 -17.77 -6.99 -13.62
C GLY A 236 -16.38 -6.83 -14.25
N ARG A 237 -15.43 -6.24 -13.56
CA ARG A 237 -14.04 -6.04 -14.04
C ARG A 237 -13.04 -5.91 -12.90
N LEU A 238 -11.79 -6.13 -13.20
CA LEU A 238 -10.69 -5.75 -12.33
C LEU A 238 -10.47 -4.24 -12.35
N ALA A 239 -9.91 -3.70 -11.27
CA ALA A 239 -9.49 -2.31 -11.24
C ALA A 239 -8.27 -2.05 -12.13
N LYS A 240 -8.16 -0.86 -12.68
CA LYS A 240 -6.92 -0.35 -13.26
C LYS A 240 -6.00 0.15 -12.13
N PRO A 241 -4.67 0.12 -12.31
CA PRO A 241 -3.74 0.59 -11.27
C PRO A 241 -3.96 2.05 -10.84
N ASP A 242 -4.39 2.92 -11.75
CA ASP A 242 -4.59 4.34 -11.54
C ASP A 242 -5.92 4.71 -10.84
N GLU A 243 -6.86 3.77 -10.72
CA GLU A 243 -8.18 4.04 -10.12
C GLU A 243 -8.12 4.35 -8.61
N TYR A 244 -7.00 4.04 -7.95
CA TYR A 244 -6.81 4.34 -6.53
C TYR A 244 -6.20 5.70 -6.25
N GLN A 245 -5.76 6.44 -7.28
CA GLN A 245 -5.10 7.75 -7.14
C GLN A 245 -5.99 8.76 -6.39
N GLY A 246 -7.27 8.87 -6.80
CA GLY A 246 -8.20 9.81 -6.17
C GLY A 246 -8.47 9.52 -4.69
N ALA A 247 -8.60 8.25 -4.32
CA ALA A 247 -8.78 7.84 -2.93
C ALA A 247 -7.55 8.12 -2.07
N LEU A 248 -6.34 7.90 -2.62
CA LEU A 248 -5.12 8.22 -1.91
C LEU A 248 -5.00 9.72 -1.64
N VAL A 249 -5.22 10.55 -2.66
CA VAL A 249 -5.20 12.02 -2.51
C VAL A 249 -6.27 12.49 -1.52
N PHE A 250 -7.49 11.91 -1.57
CA PHE A 250 -8.52 12.16 -0.57
C PHE A 250 -8.02 11.89 0.86
N LEU A 251 -7.44 10.72 1.11
CA LEU A 251 -6.97 10.33 2.44
C LEU A 251 -5.78 11.18 2.94
N LEU A 252 -4.92 11.66 2.05
CA LEU A 252 -3.76 12.50 2.38
C LEU A 252 -4.11 13.98 2.55
N SER A 253 -5.20 14.45 1.93
CA SER A 253 -5.58 15.86 1.87
C SER A 253 -6.54 16.29 2.97
N ASP A 254 -6.88 17.58 2.97
CA ASP A 254 -7.85 18.18 3.89
C ASP A 254 -9.30 17.75 3.60
N ALA A 255 -9.56 17.17 2.42
CA ALA A 255 -10.85 16.57 2.08
C ALA A 255 -11.28 15.46 3.07
N SER A 256 -10.31 14.83 3.75
CA SER A 256 -10.55 13.82 4.80
C SER A 256 -10.16 14.28 6.20
N SER A 257 -10.13 15.60 6.46
CA SER A 257 -9.65 16.17 7.73
C SER A 257 -10.41 15.68 8.98
N TYR A 258 -11.65 15.22 8.83
CA TYR A 258 -12.45 14.63 9.93
C TYR A 258 -12.53 13.10 9.89
N MET A 259 -11.56 12.46 9.18
CA MET A 259 -11.53 11.01 9.00
C MET A 259 -10.24 10.42 9.58
N THR A 260 -10.35 9.59 10.62
CA THR A 260 -9.26 8.80 11.19
C THR A 260 -9.77 7.45 11.70
N GLY A 261 -8.95 6.41 11.66
CA GLY A 261 -9.30 5.04 12.08
C GLY A 261 -10.21 4.29 11.12
N ALA A 262 -10.52 4.87 9.95
CA ALA A 262 -11.47 4.33 8.99
C ALA A 262 -10.79 3.42 7.94
N SER A 263 -11.63 2.59 7.31
CA SER A 263 -11.28 1.74 6.17
C SER A 263 -12.07 2.20 4.95
N LEU A 264 -11.37 2.68 3.91
CA LEU A 264 -11.95 3.06 2.63
C LEU A 264 -11.82 1.87 1.67
N VAL A 265 -12.94 1.18 1.43
CA VAL A 265 -12.99 0.01 0.53
C VAL A 265 -13.20 0.47 -0.90
N MET A 266 -12.33 0.00 -1.82
CA MET A 266 -12.41 0.22 -3.25
C MET A 266 -12.15 -1.10 -3.99
N ASP A 267 -13.15 -1.97 -4.02
CA ASP A 267 -13.03 -3.36 -4.50
C ASP A 267 -14.04 -3.72 -5.60
N GLY A 268 -14.69 -2.73 -6.17
CA GLY A 268 -15.74 -2.93 -7.18
C GLY A 268 -17.02 -3.56 -6.63
N GLY A 269 -17.20 -3.55 -5.30
CA GLY A 269 -18.34 -4.13 -4.60
C GLY A 269 -18.14 -5.58 -4.16
N ARG A 270 -16.93 -6.14 -4.33
CA ARG A 270 -16.64 -7.56 -4.02
C ARG A 270 -16.98 -7.97 -2.58
N THR A 271 -16.79 -7.07 -1.62
CA THR A 271 -17.06 -7.34 -0.19
C THR A 271 -18.49 -7.00 0.24
N ALA A 272 -19.35 -6.56 -0.67
CA ALA A 272 -20.72 -6.16 -0.36
C ALA A 272 -21.74 -7.32 -0.39
N TRP A 273 -21.34 -8.52 -0.84
CA TRP A 273 -22.19 -9.73 -0.93
C TRP A 273 -21.48 -11.00 -0.50
#